data_e81cc0a2e960bb777bf89373ada5f5b0
#
_entry.id   e81cc0a2e960bb777bf89373ada5f5b0
#
_cell.length_a   1.000
_cell.length_b   1.000
_cell.length_c   1.000
_cell.angle_alpha   90.00
_cell.angle_beta   90.00
_cell.angle_gamma   90.00
#
_symmetry.space_group_name_H-M   'P 1'
#
loop_
_entity.id
_entity.type
_entity.pdbx_description
1 polymer ?
#
loop_
_entity_poly.entity_id
_entity_poly.type
_entity_poly.pdbx_seq_one_letter_code
_entity_poly.pdbx_strand_id
1 'polypeptide(L)'
;MLFLEFKGRIKGRKIYEQFAQDVVNNLFPREFKRDIVIGIHFKNVVENGLFGQACEHADDEYLVEVGKVVDEGELRAIEPREIASTIAHELVHVKQYIRRELSQGATVWKGQKIPVGPRGGTI
;
A
#
# COMPACT_ATOMS: atom_id res chain seq x y z
N MET A 1 9.81 11.72 -8.99
CA MET A 1 8.95 10.87 -9.84
C MET A 1 8.56 9.61 -9.08
N LEU A 2 7.35 9.11 -9.30
CA LEU A 2 6.88 7.94 -8.57
C LEU A 2 6.87 6.73 -9.48
N PHE A 3 7.47 5.63 -9.00
CA PHE A 3 7.57 4.38 -9.76
C PHE A 3 6.83 3.27 -9.03
N LEU A 4 6.10 2.44 -9.78
CA LEU A 4 5.53 1.21 -9.26
C LEU A 4 6.37 0.03 -9.73
N GLU A 5 6.69 -0.87 -8.80
CA GLU A 5 7.36 -2.12 -9.12
C GLU A 5 6.48 -3.27 -8.68
N PHE A 6 6.30 -4.25 -9.55
CA PHE A 6 5.42 -5.37 -9.26
C PHE A 6 6.23 -6.67 -9.18
N LYS A 7 5.97 -7.47 -8.15
CA LYS A 7 6.58 -8.78 -7.97
C LYS A 7 5.54 -9.81 -7.58
N GLY A 8 5.82 -11.05 -7.90
CA GLY A 8 4.95 -12.17 -7.55
C GLY A 8 4.04 -12.57 -8.68
N ARG A 9 3.36 -13.69 -8.48
CA ARG A 9 2.47 -14.26 -9.49
C ARG A 9 1.03 -14.15 -9.05
N ILE A 10 0.18 -13.71 -9.97
CA ILE A 10 -1.25 -13.69 -9.75
C ILE A 10 -1.93 -13.76 -11.10
N LYS A 11 -3.03 -14.50 -11.17
CA LYS A 11 -3.82 -14.59 -12.39
C LYS A 11 -4.37 -13.21 -12.72
N GLY A 12 -4.21 -12.78 -13.97
CA GLY A 12 -4.67 -11.47 -14.39
C GLY A 12 -3.82 -10.32 -13.88
N ARG A 13 -2.56 -10.56 -13.62
CA ARG A 13 -1.66 -9.56 -13.04
C ARG A 13 -1.69 -8.21 -13.75
N LYS A 14 -1.77 -8.21 -15.08
CA LYS A 14 -1.78 -6.96 -15.84
C LYS A 14 -2.96 -6.07 -15.49
N ILE A 15 -4.11 -6.67 -15.20
CA ILE A 15 -5.30 -5.92 -14.80
C ILE A 15 -5.04 -5.22 -13.46
N TYR A 16 -4.42 -5.92 -12.53
CA TYR A 16 -4.10 -5.34 -11.21
C TYR A 16 -3.02 -4.27 -11.32
N GLU A 17 -2.03 -4.48 -12.21
CA GLU A 17 -1.00 -3.46 -12.45
C GLU A 17 -1.63 -2.18 -12.99
N GLN A 18 -2.53 -2.30 -13.95
CA GLN A 18 -3.21 -1.13 -14.51
C GLN A 18 -4.09 -0.45 -13.44
N PHE A 19 -4.80 -1.25 -12.67
CA PHE A 19 -5.62 -0.73 -11.59
C PHE A 19 -4.78 0.05 -10.57
N ALA A 20 -3.66 -0.53 -10.16
CA ALA A 20 -2.76 0.12 -9.20
C ALA A 20 -2.22 1.44 -9.77
N GLN A 21 -1.87 1.45 -11.06
CA GLN A 21 -1.39 2.67 -11.71
C GLN A 21 -2.47 3.75 -11.71
N ASP A 22 -3.72 3.36 -11.99
CA ASP A 22 -4.83 4.30 -12.00
C ASP A 22 -5.07 4.88 -10.60
N VAL A 23 -4.99 4.04 -9.58
CA VAL A 23 -5.15 4.48 -8.19
C VAL A 23 -4.04 5.47 -7.82
N VAL A 24 -2.80 5.13 -8.17
CA VAL A 24 -1.66 6.00 -7.87
C VAL A 24 -1.81 7.35 -8.59
N ASN A 25 -2.23 7.33 -9.84
CA ASN A 25 -2.42 8.57 -10.59
C ASN A 25 -3.48 9.47 -9.94
N ASN A 26 -4.49 8.87 -9.33
CA ASN A 26 -5.52 9.64 -8.61
C ASN A 26 -5.03 10.12 -7.25
N LEU A 27 -4.27 9.30 -6.55
CA LEU A 27 -3.77 9.66 -5.22
C LEU A 27 -2.66 10.71 -5.30
N PHE A 28 -1.86 10.68 -6.36
CA PHE A 28 -0.70 11.54 -6.52
C PHE A 28 -0.75 12.24 -7.87
N PRO A 29 -1.61 13.25 -8.03
CA PRO A 29 -1.77 13.91 -9.32
C PRO A 29 -0.59 14.79 -9.71
N ARG A 30 0.28 15.13 -8.76
CA ARG A 30 1.46 15.95 -9.02
C ARG A 30 2.72 15.13 -8.91
N GLU A 31 3.70 15.43 -9.74
CA GLU A 31 4.98 14.73 -9.69
C GLU A 31 5.77 15.13 -8.46
N PHE A 32 6.54 14.18 -7.96
CA PHE A 32 7.47 14.45 -6.88
C PHE A 32 8.81 14.91 -7.47
N LYS A 33 9.49 15.79 -6.76
CA LYS A 33 10.82 16.24 -7.16
C LYS A 33 11.87 15.16 -6.94
N ARG A 34 11.63 14.27 -5.99
CA ARG A 34 12.51 13.14 -5.72
C ARG A 34 11.86 11.86 -6.26
N ASP A 35 12.67 10.83 -6.40
CA ASP A 35 12.17 9.55 -6.85
C ASP A 35 11.62 8.75 -5.67
N ILE A 36 10.39 8.27 -5.82
CA ILE A 36 9.73 7.44 -4.82
C ILE A 36 9.35 6.12 -5.49
N VAL A 37 9.65 5.02 -4.84
CA VAL A 37 9.34 3.68 -5.34
C VAL A 37 8.31 3.03 -4.44
N ILE A 38 7.25 2.49 -5.03
CA ILE A 38 6.27 1.69 -4.33
C ILE A 38 6.30 0.29 -4.95
N GLY A 39 6.75 -0.68 -4.16
CA GLY A 39 6.72 -2.08 -4.57
C GLY A 39 5.36 -2.68 -4.22
N ILE A 40 4.76 -3.41 -5.16
CA ILE A 40 3.52 -4.15 -4.91
C ILE A 40 3.84 -5.61 -5.14
N HIS A 41 3.81 -6.38 -4.06
CA HIS A 41 4.19 -7.78 -4.08
C HIS A 41 2.97 -8.65 -3.86
N PHE A 42 2.69 -9.52 -4.82
CA PHE A 42 1.61 -10.49 -4.70
C PHE A 42 2.16 -11.75 -4.03
N LYS A 43 1.60 -12.11 -2.90
CA LYS A 43 2.06 -13.23 -2.07
C LYS A 43 0.95 -14.26 -1.94
N ASN A 44 1.32 -15.49 -1.62
CA ASN A 44 0.30 -16.50 -1.36
C ASN A 44 -0.52 -16.10 -0.15
N VAL A 45 0.14 -15.87 0.97
CA VAL A 45 -0.52 -15.45 2.22
C VAL A 45 0.28 -14.31 2.80
N VAL A 46 -0.42 -13.28 3.25
CA VAL A 46 0.16 -12.22 4.06
C VAL A 46 0.00 -12.69 5.51
N GLU A 47 0.32 -11.93 6.48
CA GLU A 47 0.25 -12.40 7.86
C GLU A 47 -1.18 -12.56 8.37
N ASN A 48 -1.39 -13.54 9.22
CA ASN A 48 -2.51 -13.68 10.18
C ASN A 48 -3.84 -13.03 9.81
N GLY A 49 -4.49 -13.56 8.78
CA GLY A 49 -5.82 -13.12 8.41
C GLY A 49 -5.86 -11.78 7.70
N LEU A 50 -4.70 -11.22 7.35
CA LEU A 50 -4.66 -9.97 6.61
C LEU A 50 -4.80 -10.23 5.11
N PHE A 51 -5.52 -9.35 4.42
CA PHE A 51 -5.61 -9.39 2.97
C PHE A 51 -4.38 -8.72 2.34
N GLY A 52 -3.82 -7.75 3.03
CA GLY A 52 -2.63 -7.06 2.60
C GLY A 52 -2.08 -6.15 3.68
N GLN A 53 -0.95 -5.55 3.41
CA GLN A 53 -0.35 -4.59 4.33
C GLN A 53 0.58 -3.65 3.58
N ALA A 54 0.84 -2.50 4.17
CA ALA A 54 1.76 -1.52 3.62
C ALA A 54 2.75 -1.12 4.70
N CYS A 55 3.99 -0.87 4.30
CA CYS A 55 5.00 -0.40 5.24
C CYS A 55 6.04 0.45 4.52
N GLU A 56 6.78 1.21 5.32
CA GLU A 56 7.96 1.90 4.84
C GLU A 56 9.10 0.89 4.79
N HIS A 57 9.83 0.87 3.69
CA HIS A 57 10.90 -0.12 3.50
C HIS A 57 12.28 0.53 3.63
N ALA A 58 12.46 1.69 3.03
CA ALA A 58 13.69 2.47 3.09
C ALA A 58 13.33 3.91 2.75
N ASP A 59 14.31 4.80 2.71
CA ASP A 59 14.05 6.18 2.32
C ASP A 59 13.44 6.22 0.92
N ASP A 60 12.29 6.87 0.81
CA ASP A 60 11.55 6.99 -0.45
C ASP A 60 11.16 5.63 -1.07
N GLU A 61 11.14 4.57 -0.26
CA GLU A 61 10.72 3.24 -0.71
C GLU A 61 9.64 2.71 0.20
N TYR A 62 8.54 2.26 -0.41
CA TYR A 62 7.39 1.72 0.31
C TYR A 62 7.04 0.38 -0.27
N LEU A 63 6.52 -0.50 0.56
CA LEU A 63 6.15 -1.84 0.16
C LEU A 63 4.69 -2.11 0.47
N VAL A 64 3.97 -2.60 -0.52
CA VAL A 64 2.61 -3.09 -0.37
C VAL A 64 2.65 -4.58 -0.65
N GLU A 65 2.14 -5.37 0.30
CA GLU A 65 1.98 -6.81 0.12
C GLU A 65 0.50 -7.12 -0.03
N VAL A 66 0.17 -7.93 -1.03
CA VAL A 66 -1.21 -8.29 -1.35
C VAL A 66 -1.30 -9.79 -1.39
N GLY A 67 -2.20 -10.36 -0.59
CA GLY A 67 -2.40 -11.80 -0.52
C GLY A 67 -3.33 -12.29 -1.61
N LYS A 68 -3.11 -13.53 -2.04
CA LYS A 68 -4.02 -14.25 -2.94
C LYS A 68 -4.93 -15.16 -2.16
N VAL A 69 -4.52 -15.51 -0.95
CA VAL A 69 -5.24 -16.40 -0.05
C VAL A 69 -5.19 -15.76 1.33
N VAL A 70 -6.28 -15.85 2.06
CA VAL A 70 -6.32 -15.37 3.44
C VAL A 70 -6.53 -16.56 4.36
N ASP A 71 -5.87 -16.52 5.53
CA ASP A 71 -6.01 -17.55 6.55
C ASP A 71 -6.89 -16.99 7.67
N GLU A 72 -8.12 -17.46 7.72
CA GLU A 72 -9.10 -17.08 8.74
C GLU A 72 -9.48 -18.28 9.60
N GLY A 73 -8.50 -19.15 9.85
CA GLY A 73 -8.75 -20.45 10.47
C GLY A 73 -8.80 -21.54 9.42
N GLU A 74 -9.23 -21.19 8.22
CA GLU A 74 -9.16 -22.00 7.03
C GLU A 74 -8.61 -21.13 5.91
N LEU A 75 -7.92 -21.73 4.97
CA LEU A 75 -7.41 -21.00 3.81
C LEU A 75 -8.56 -20.71 2.83
N ARG A 76 -8.70 -19.47 2.44
CA ARG A 76 -9.72 -19.04 1.49
C ARG A 76 -9.08 -18.19 0.40
N ALA A 77 -9.40 -18.50 -0.85
CA ALA A 77 -8.94 -17.67 -1.96
C ALA A 77 -9.60 -16.28 -1.88
N ILE A 78 -8.79 -15.26 -2.06
CA ILE A 78 -9.29 -13.89 -2.06
C ILE A 78 -9.81 -13.58 -3.45
N GLU A 79 -11.01 -13.02 -3.52
CA GLU A 79 -11.66 -12.75 -4.80
C GLU A 79 -11.02 -11.55 -5.50
N PRO A 80 -11.09 -11.49 -6.84
CA PRO A 80 -10.47 -10.38 -7.59
C PRO A 80 -10.84 -8.99 -7.10
N ARG A 81 -12.11 -8.76 -6.79
CA ARG A 81 -12.52 -7.43 -6.31
C ARG A 81 -11.98 -7.12 -4.93
N GLU A 82 -11.78 -8.15 -4.11
CA GLU A 82 -11.16 -7.98 -2.80
C GLU A 82 -9.67 -7.65 -2.96
N ILE A 83 -9.02 -8.28 -3.93
CA ILE A 83 -7.62 -7.99 -4.24
C ILE A 83 -7.47 -6.54 -4.70
N ALA A 84 -8.34 -6.10 -5.61
CA ALA A 84 -8.32 -4.71 -6.09
C ALA A 84 -8.57 -3.73 -4.94
N SER A 85 -9.55 -4.03 -4.10
CA SER A 85 -9.86 -3.21 -2.94
C SER A 85 -8.68 -3.11 -1.99
N THR A 86 -7.97 -4.22 -1.77
CA THR A 86 -6.78 -4.26 -0.92
C THR A 86 -5.69 -3.39 -1.49
N ILE A 87 -5.44 -3.48 -2.81
CA ILE A 87 -4.44 -2.64 -3.45
C ILE A 87 -4.75 -1.16 -3.20
N ALA A 88 -5.99 -0.76 -3.45
CA ALA A 88 -6.39 0.64 -3.25
C ALA A 88 -6.22 1.06 -1.78
N HIS A 89 -6.66 0.22 -0.85
CA HIS A 89 -6.58 0.50 0.57
C HIS A 89 -5.14 0.70 1.03
N GLU A 90 -4.24 -0.21 0.62
CA GLU A 90 -2.86 -0.13 1.04
C GLU A 90 -2.13 1.05 0.37
N LEU A 91 -2.50 1.40 -0.85
CA LEU A 91 -1.92 2.58 -1.49
C LEU A 91 -2.33 3.87 -0.77
N VAL A 92 -3.53 3.92 -0.20
CA VAL A 92 -3.92 5.05 0.65
C VAL A 92 -3.00 5.15 1.87
N HIS A 93 -2.66 4.02 2.48
CA HIS A 93 -1.70 4.03 3.59
C HIS A 93 -0.33 4.54 3.16
N VAL A 94 0.13 4.13 1.98
CA VAL A 94 1.39 4.63 1.43
C VAL A 94 1.33 6.14 1.28
N LYS A 95 0.22 6.66 0.77
CA LYS A 95 0.04 8.10 0.65
C LYS A 95 0.14 8.79 2.01
N GLN A 96 -0.42 8.18 3.04
CA GLN A 96 -0.35 8.72 4.39
C GLN A 96 1.11 8.76 4.89
N TYR A 97 1.88 7.71 4.63
CA TYR A 97 3.30 7.68 4.99
C TYR A 97 4.07 8.79 4.28
N ILE A 98 3.86 8.93 2.98
CA ILE A 98 4.57 9.95 2.19
C ILE A 98 4.24 11.35 2.71
N ARG A 99 2.97 11.61 2.99
CA ARG A 99 2.55 12.91 3.51
C ARG A 99 3.15 13.20 4.87
N ARG A 100 3.23 12.20 5.72
CA ARG A 100 3.83 12.35 7.04
C ARG A 100 5.30 12.73 6.92
N GLU A 101 6.03 12.07 6.01
CA GLU A 101 7.42 12.41 5.76
C GLU A 101 7.59 13.82 5.25
N LEU A 102 6.74 14.23 4.32
CA LEU A 102 6.82 15.56 3.75
C LEU A 102 6.55 16.65 4.78
N SER A 103 5.72 16.35 5.77
CA SER A 103 5.36 17.32 6.80
C SER A 103 6.19 17.16 8.06
N GLN A 104 7.15 16.27 8.06
CA GLN A 104 7.90 15.92 9.26
C GLN A 104 8.72 17.06 9.81
N GLY A 105 9.17 17.90 8.96
CA GLY A 105 9.84 19.09 9.44
C GLY A 105 8.94 19.93 10.31
N ALA A 106 7.68 19.73 10.18
CA ALA A 106 6.72 20.43 10.96
C ALA A 106 6.25 19.64 12.12
N THR A 107 6.35 18.42 12.23
CA THR A 107 5.91 17.76 13.32
C THR A 107 5.35 16.62 13.28
N VAL A 108 5.15 16.10 13.92
CA VAL A 108 4.72 14.96 13.92
C VAL A 108 3.50 14.77 14.17
N TRP A 109 2.76 14.67 13.87
CA TRP A 109 1.46 14.44 13.95
C TRP A 109 0.78 13.86 14.65
N LYS A 110 0.76 14.10 14.92
CA LYS A 110 0.01 13.47 15.17
C LYS A 110 -0.58 12.77 15.18
N GLY A 111 -0.31 12.81 15.52
CA GLY A 111 -0.71 11.95 15.16
C GLY A 111 -0.91 11.48 15.46
N GLN A 112 -0.49 12.01 15.66
CA GLN A 112 -0.65 11.66 15.44
C GLN A 112 -0.68 11.47 15.51
N LYS A 113 -0.15 12.01 16.14
CA LYS A 113 -0.25 11.86 15.95
C LYS A 113 -0.84 11.35 15.84
N ILE A 114 -0.62 11.77 16.27
CA ILE A 114 -1.16 11.48 15.81
C ILE A 114 -1.58 10.89 15.79
N PRO A 115 -1.52 11.01 16.30
CA PRO A 115 -1.96 10.43 15.87
C PRO A 115 -2.38 9.84 15.76
N VAL A 116 -2.00 9.94 16.02
CA VAL A 116 -2.32 9.38 15.45
C VAL A 116 -2.66 8.77 15.34
N GLY A 117 -2.49 8.76 15.83
CA GLY A 117 -2.68 8.22 15.26
C GLY A 117 -2.78 7.63 15.35
N PRO A 118 -2.67 7.61 15.53
CA PRO A 118 -2.77 7.01 15.13
C PRO A 118 -2.90 6.42 15.03
N ARG A 119 -2.47 6.38 15.12
CA ARG A 119 -2.68 5.85 14.60
C ARG A 119 -3.25 5.38 14.33
N GLY A 120 -3.00 5.54 14.73
CA GLY A 120 -3.47 5.10 14.04
C GLY A 120 -4.13 4.74 13.80
N GLY A 121 -4.13 4.77 14.00
CA GLY A 121 -4.63 4.36 13.33
C GLY A 121 -5.26 4.06 12.93
N THR A 122 -5.25 4.09 12.99
CA THR A 122 -5.90 3.69 12.39
C THR A 122 -6.58 3.67 11.87
N ILE A 123 -6.47 3.67 11.73
CA ILE A 123 -7.14 3.56 11.01
C ILE A 123 -7.63 3.46 10.76
#